data_b247dc5ec7453595ff1b040cf10a264e
#
_entry.id   b247dc5ec7453595ff1b040cf10a264e
#
_cell.length_a   1.000
_cell.length_b   1.000
_cell.length_c   1.000
_cell.angle_alpha   90.00
_cell.angle_beta   90.00
_cell.angle_gamma   90.00
#
_symmetry.space_group_name_H-M   'P 1'
#
loop_
_entity.id
_entity.type
_entity.pdbx_description
1 polymer ?
#
loop_
_entity_poly.entity_id
_entity_poly.type
_entity_poly.pdbx_seq_one_letter_code
_entity_poly.pdbx_strand_id
1 'polypeptide(L)'
;MIAMRHETDARILTFGTGPDCDVRAHGIRTDEHGRPSFSLRYGPKTVRIQLAVHGRHNVTNALAAAATAFAVGVPSGRIAAALQQATLTSGGRMDVHHHGQLTVINDSFNASPESMEAAFEALQDIAGGRRMIAVLGEMAELGDEAGAWHDRIGRKVAKTGILRLITVGGTHADTLGDAARALSSEVAVARASNAREALSLAEDLVREGDVILVKGASALGLEVVAQGLLN
;
A
#
# COMPACT_ATOMS: atom_id res chain seq x y z
N MET A 1 12.57 2.13 -17.98
CA MET A 1 12.18 3.47 -18.49
C MET A 1 13.34 4.29 -19.07
N ILE A 2 14.53 4.32 -18.45
CA ILE A 2 15.70 5.05 -18.99
C ILE A 2 16.13 4.52 -20.37
N ALA A 3 15.98 3.22 -20.63
CA ALA A 3 16.29 2.59 -21.93
C ALA A 3 15.44 3.13 -23.11
N MET A 4 14.24 3.65 -22.85
CA MET A 4 13.36 4.22 -23.88
C MET A 4 13.68 5.69 -24.24
N ARG A 5 14.71 6.26 -23.63
CA ARG A 5 15.07 7.67 -23.82
C ARG A 5 15.48 7.98 -25.28
N HIS A 6 15.97 6.99 -26.00
CA HIS A 6 16.42 7.13 -27.37
C HIS A 6 15.30 6.93 -28.40
N GLU A 7 14.10 6.59 -27.97
CA GLU A 7 12.94 6.32 -28.81
C GLU A 7 12.05 7.54 -29.03
N THR A 8 12.42 8.70 -28.49
CA THR A 8 11.60 9.91 -28.56
C THR A 8 12.45 11.19 -28.58
N ASP A 9 12.01 12.16 -29.37
CA ASP A 9 12.54 13.53 -29.39
C ASP A 9 11.84 14.43 -28.36
N ALA A 10 10.85 13.91 -27.64
CA ALA A 10 10.15 14.67 -26.62
C ALA A 10 11.05 14.97 -25.42
N ARG A 11 10.79 16.10 -24.75
CA ARG A 11 11.45 16.41 -23.50
C ARG A 11 11.05 15.40 -22.43
N ILE A 12 12.04 14.73 -21.84
CA ILE A 12 11.87 13.77 -20.78
C ILE A 12 12.08 14.47 -19.42
N LEU A 13 11.15 14.31 -18.49
CA LEU A 13 11.30 14.67 -17.09
C LEU A 13 11.36 13.41 -16.26
N THR A 14 12.45 13.25 -15.52
CA THR A 14 12.64 12.15 -14.57
C THR A 14 12.12 12.55 -13.19
N PHE A 15 11.54 11.60 -12.46
CA PHE A 15 11.10 11.83 -11.08
C PHE A 15 11.48 10.67 -10.16
N GLY A 16 11.70 10.97 -8.89
CA GLY A 16 12.08 9.98 -7.89
C GLY A 16 12.80 10.57 -6.68
N THR A 17 13.48 9.71 -5.92
CA THR A 17 14.29 10.09 -4.76
C THR A 17 15.78 10.24 -5.10
N GLY A 18 16.19 9.71 -6.25
CA GLY A 18 17.58 9.76 -6.72
C GLY A 18 18.10 11.19 -6.95
N PRO A 19 19.41 11.42 -6.79
CA PRO A 19 20.00 12.75 -6.95
C PRO A 19 19.84 13.33 -8.35
N ASP A 20 19.80 12.47 -9.37
CA ASP A 20 19.77 12.85 -10.78
C ASP A 20 18.35 13.03 -11.34
N CYS A 21 17.31 12.91 -10.51
CA CYS A 21 15.94 13.15 -10.93
C CYS A 21 15.66 14.65 -11.07
N ASP A 22 14.98 15.04 -12.17
CA ASP A 22 14.54 16.42 -12.42
C ASP A 22 13.53 16.87 -11.35
N VAL A 23 12.55 16.02 -11.04
CA VAL A 23 11.55 16.22 -9.99
C VAL A 23 11.86 15.26 -8.85
N ARG A 24 12.35 15.79 -7.73
CA ARG A 24 12.92 14.96 -6.67
C ARG A 24 12.23 15.16 -5.33
N ALA A 25 11.96 14.06 -4.62
CA ALA A 25 11.64 14.10 -3.19
C ALA A 25 12.88 13.80 -2.34
N HIS A 26 13.05 14.55 -1.27
CA HIS A 26 14.06 14.28 -0.25
C HIS A 26 13.53 14.60 1.15
N GLY A 27 14.18 14.07 2.19
CA GLY A 27 13.75 14.27 3.58
C GLY A 27 12.35 13.70 3.85
N ILE A 28 12.06 12.52 3.24
CA ILE A 28 10.76 11.84 3.40
C ILE A 28 10.63 11.35 4.84
N ARG A 29 9.51 11.69 5.46
CA ARG A 29 9.11 11.25 6.80
C ARG A 29 7.66 10.86 6.78
N THR A 30 7.25 9.92 7.63
CA THR A 30 5.86 9.51 7.83
C THR A 30 5.44 9.98 9.22
N ASP A 31 4.24 10.51 9.37
CA ASP A 31 3.67 10.85 10.68
C ASP A 31 3.06 9.61 11.38
N GLU A 32 2.57 9.77 12.59
CA GLU A 32 1.94 8.72 13.40
C GLU A 32 0.66 8.13 12.77
N HIS A 33 0.11 8.80 11.77
CA HIS A 33 -1.04 8.32 11.00
C HIS A 33 -0.63 7.67 9.68
N GLY A 34 0.67 7.52 9.37
CA GLY A 34 1.14 6.94 8.13
C GLY A 34 1.11 7.90 6.93
N ARG A 35 0.97 9.23 7.14
CA ARG A 35 0.93 10.23 6.07
C ARG A 35 2.33 10.76 5.80
N PRO A 36 2.81 10.68 4.54
CA PRO A 36 4.17 11.11 4.21
C PRO A 36 4.28 12.62 4.05
N SER A 37 5.43 13.14 4.48
CA SER A 37 5.89 14.50 4.20
C SER A 37 7.27 14.48 3.57
N PHE A 38 7.56 15.41 2.68
CA PHE A 38 8.85 15.50 1.97
C PHE A 38 9.09 16.90 1.42
N SER A 39 10.32 17.14 1.02
CA SER A 39 10.68 18.33 0.23
C SER A 39 10.68 17.97 -1.24
N LEU A 40 9.81 18.61 -2.02
CA LEU A 40 9.73 18.52 -3.48
C LEU A 40 10.67 19.53 -4.10
N ARG A 41 11.66 19.08 -4.88
CA ARG A 41 12.60 19.93 -5.62
C ARG A 41 12.36 19.80 -7.13
N TYR A 42 12.32 20.94 -7.83
CA TYR A 42 12.36 21.02 -9.29
C TYR A 42 13.19 22.26 -9.70
N GLY A 43 14.32 22.04 -10.37
CA GLY A 43 15.31 23.08 -10.62
C GLY A 43 15.80 23.71 -9.32
N PRO A 44 15.85 25.07 -9.21
CA PRO A 44 16.29 25.77 -7.99
C PRO A 44 15.21 25.85 -6.91
N LYS A 45 13.96 25.45 -7.22
CA LYS A 45 12.81 25.59 -6.30
C LYS A 45 12.66 24.35 -5.45
N THR A 46 12.42 24.57 -4.15
CA THR A 46 12.09 23.52 -3.18
C THR A 46 10.87 23.95 -2.39
N VAL A 47 9.90 23.04 -2.24
CA VAL A 47 8.67 23.27 -1.48
C VAL A 47 8.41 22.07 -0.56
N ARG A 48 8.01 22.34 0.69
CA ARG A 48 7.60 21.29 1.63
C ARG A 48 6.19 20.82 1.30
N ILE A 49 6.00 19.49 1.22
CA ILE A 49 4.73 18.83 0.99
C ILE A 49 4.41 17.95 2.19
N GLN A 50 3.15 18.00 2.64
CA GLN A 50 2.53 17.03 3.54
C GLN A 50 1.34 16.44 2.78
N LEU A 51 1.37 15.15 2.48
CA LEU A 51 0.23 14.51 1.82
C LEU A 51 -0.90 14.23 2.84
N ALA A 52 -2.13 14.33 2.38
CA ALA A 52 -3.28 13.91 3.15
C ALA A 52 -3.52 12.39 3.07
N VAL A 53 -2.98 11.74 2.04
CA VAL A 53 -3.11 10.29 1.79
C VAL A 53 -2.05 9.49 2.55
N HIS A 54 -2.38 8.25 2.91
CA HIS A 54 -1.52 7.36 3.69
C HIS A 54 -0.57 6.56 2.79
N GLY A 55 0.55 6.12 3.37
CA GLY A 55 1.52 5.23 2.72
C GLY A 55 2.63 5.95 1.96
N ARG A 56 3.87 5.57 2.26
CA ARG A 56 5.10 6.17 1.69
C ARG A 56 5.17 6.06 0.17
N HIS A 57 4.58 5.02 -0.44
CA HIS A 57 4.50 4.85 -1.89
C HIS A 57 3.79 6.03 -2.60
N ASN A 58 2.87 6.72 -1.91
CA ASN A 58 2.21 7.90 -2.46
C ASN A 58 3.14 9.10 -2.69
N VAL A 59 4.36 9.08 -2.14
CA VAL A 59 5.40 10.06 -2.53
C VAL A 59 5.75 9.91 -4.00
N THR A 60 5.93 8.67 -4.50
CA THR A 60 6.21 8.41 -5.92
C THR A 60 5.05 8.84 -6.81
N ASN A 61 3.82 8.57 -6.40
CA ASN A 61 2.61 9.00 -7.11
C ASN A 61 2.52 10.54 -7.17
N ALA A 62 2.81 11.21 -6.07
CA ALA A 62 2.83 12.68 -6.00
C ALA A 62 3.95 13.27 -6.89
N LEU A 63 5.12 12.62 -6.96
CA LEU A 63 6.21 13.05 -7.84
C LEU A 63 5.83 12.88 -9.32
N ALA A 64 5.17 11.80 -9.69
CA ALA A 64 4.66 11.58 -11.05
C ALA A 64 3.66 12.67 -11.45
N ALA A 65 2.70 12.96 -10.58
CA ALA A 65 1.72 14.04 -10.78
C ALA A 65 2.40 15.42 -10.88
N ALA A 66 3.37 15.69 -10.00
CA ALA A 66 4.14 16.94 -10.04
C ALA A 66 4.95 17.07 -11.33
N ALA A 67 5.62 16.01 -11.79
CA ALA A 67 6.40 16.02 -13.03
C ALA A 67 5.52 16.31 -14.23
N THR A 68 4.34 15.69 -14.33
CA THR A 68 3.36 15.97 -15.37
C THR A 68 2.90 17.43 -15.33
N ALA A 69 2.57 17.96 -14.14
CA ALA A 69 2.13 19.32 -13.97
C ALA A 69 3.25 20.34 -14.32
N PHE A 70 4.51 20.07 -13.96
CA PHE A 70 5.65 20.88 -14.35
C PHE A 70 5.88 20.87 -15.87
N ALA A 71 5.68 19.72 -16.52
CA ALA A 71 5.83 19.59 -17.97
C ALA A 71 4.88 20.53 -18.74
N VAL A 72 3.69 20.77 -18.20
CA VAL A 72 2.69 21.69 -18.78
C VAL A 72 2.72 23.12 -18.16
N GLY A 73 3.77 23.45 -17.41
CA GLY A 73 4.04 24.79 -16.92
C GLY A 73 3.27 25.23 -15.68
N VAL A 74 2.67 24.31 -14.91
CA VAL A 74 1.98 24.67 -13.67
C VAL A 74 2.99 25.17 -12.62
N PRO A 75 2.72 26.34 -11.96
CA PRO A 75 3.62 26.87 -10.95
C PRO A 75 3.76 25.97 -9.72
N SER A 76 4.97 25.88 -9.15
CA SER A 76 5.30 25.02 -8.01
C SER A 76 4.38 25.20 -6.80
N GLY A 77 3.98 26.46 -6.50
CA GLY A 77 3.06 26.74 -5.38
C GLY A 77 1.66 26.15 -5.59
N ARG A 78 1.16 26.15 -6.84
CA ARG A 78 -0.13 25.51 -7.15
C ARG A 78 -0.05 23.99 -7.07
N ILE A 79 1.07 23.41 -7.55
CA ILE A 79 1.31 21.97 -7.44
C ILE A 79 1.34 21.56 -5.97
N ALA A 80 2.08 22.31 -5.14
CA ALA A 80 2.16 22.02 -3.71
C ALA A 80 0.80 22.06 -3.02
N ALA A 81 0.01 23.10 -3.27
CA ALA A 81 -1.33 23.24 -2.71
C ALA A 81 -2.25 22.09 -3.13
N ALA A 82 -2.23 21.72 -4.42
CA ALA A 82 -3.04 20.63 -4.94
C ALA A 82 -2.64 19.26 -4.32
N LEU A 83 -1.34 18.97 -4.23
CA LEU A 83 -0.85 17.72 -3.63
C LEU A 83 -1.21 17.60 -2.15
N GLN A 84 -1.17 18.70 -1.39
CA GLN A 84 -1.54 18.70 0.03
C GLN A 84 -3.04 18.51 0.26
N GLN A 85 -3.87 18.88 -0.70
CA GLN A 85 -5.33 18.72 -0.65
C GLN A 85 -5.82 17.45 -1.37
N ALA A 86 -4.92 16.74 -2.05
CA ALA A 86 -5.30 15.55 -2.80
C ALA A 86 -5.83 14.45 -1.86
N THR A 87 -7.03 13.98 -2.18
CA THR A 87 -7.66 12.82 -1.53
C THR A 87 -7.86 11.72 -2.56
N LEU A 88 -7.93 10.48 -2.12
CA LEU A 88 -8.27 9.36 -2.99
C LEU A 88 -9.79 9.37 -3.23
N THR A 89 -10.19 9.41 -4.50
CA THR A 89 -11.61 9.43 -4.89
C THR A 89 -12.18 8.03 -5.08
N SER A 90 -11.32 7.02 -5.24
CA SER A 90 -11.72 5.61 -5.32
C SER A 90 -11.46 4.94 -3.97
N GLY A 91 -12.49 4.36 -3.36
CA GLY A 91 -12.36 3.59 -2.13
C GLY A 91 -11.45 2.36 -2.28
N GLY A 92 -11.03 1.80 -1.15
CA GLY A 92 -10.21 0.60 -1.14
C GLY A 92 -8.75 0.80 -1.55
N ARG A 93 -8.23 2.03 -1.45
CA ARG A 93 -6.82 2.37 -1.74
C ARG A 93 -6.17 3.02 -0.51
N MET A 94 -5.66 2.20 0.41
CA MET A 94 -5.07 2.65 1.67
C MET A 94 -6.00 3.57 2.48
N ASP A 95 -7.30 3.27 2.49
CA ASP A 95 -8.27 3.99 3.30
C ASP A 95 -8.13 3.54 4.76
N VAL A 96 -7.72 4.45 5.62
CA VAL A 96 -7.51 4.17 7.04
C VAL A 96 -8.71 4.67 7.85
N HIS A 97 -9.36 3.75 8.53
CA HIS A 97 -10.53 4.01 9.37
C HIS A 97 -10.27 3.58 10.81
N HIS A 98 -10.86 4.29 11.73
CA HIS A 98 -10.81 3.96 13.16
C HIS A 98 -12.21 3.65 13.67
N HIS A 99 -12.35 2.49 14.34
CA HIS A 99 -13.55 2.09 15.07
C HIS A 99 -13.17 1.78 16.52
N GLY A 100 -13.47 2.70 17.44
CA GLY A 100 -12.90 2.64 18.78
C GLY A 100 -11.37 2.69 18.74
N GLN A 101 -10.71 1.68 19.26
CA GLN A 101 -9.25 1.53 19.20
C GLN A 101 -8.78 0.65 18.01
N LEU A 102 -9.68 -0.04 17.33
CA LEU A 102 -9.36 -0.81 16.11
C LEU A 102 -9.04 0.15 14.96
N THR A 103 -7.97 -0.12 14.24
CA THR A 103 -7.64 0.56 12.98
C THR A 103 -7.78 -0.41 11.83
N VAL A 104 -8.63 -0.08 10.87
CA VAL A 104 -8.84 -0.86 9.63
C VAL A 104 -8.22 -0.11 8.45
N ILE A 105 -7.29 -0.77 7.76
CA ILE A 105 -6.67 -0.29 6.53
C ILE A 105 -7.33 -1.04 5.38
N ASN A 106 -8.21 -0.36 4.66
CA ASN A 106 -8.84 -0.90 3.46
C ASN A 106 -7.99 -0.58 2.23
N ASP A 107 -7.33 -1.61 1.67
CA ASP A 107 -6.54 -1.53 0.43
C ASP A 107 -6.99 -2.63 -0.56
N SER A 108 -8.32 -2.88 -0.58
CA SER A 108 -8.96 -3.99 -1.29
C SER A 108 -9.23 -3.74 -2.77
N PHE A 109 -8.86 -2.58 -3.32
CA PHE A 109 -9.15 -2.25 -4.72
C PHE A 109 -8.42 -3.17 -5.71
N ASN A 110 -7.15 -3.47 -5.46
CA ASN A 110 -6.34 -4.39 -6.25
C ASN A 110 -5.07 -4.81 -5.48
N ALA A 111 -4.38 -5.86 -5.99
CA ALA A 111 -3.14 -6.34 -5.43
C ALA A 111 -2.13 -6.71 -6.52
N SER A 112 -0.91 -6.19 -6.42
CA SER A 112 0.28 -6.64 -7.13
C SER A 112 1.40 -6.88 -6.12
N PRO A 113 2.46 -7.62 -6.47
CA PRO A 113 3.58 -7.86 -5.56
C PRO A 113 4.14 -6.58 -4.92
N GLU A 114 4.39 -5.55 -5.73
CA GLU A 114 4.93 -4.27 -5.26
C GLU A 114 3.95 -3.54 -4.36
N SER A 115 2.65 -3.59 -4.68
CA SER A 115 1.63 -2.95 -3.86
C SER A 115 1.39 -3.67 -2.54
N MET A 116 1.57 -5.00 -2.48
CA MET A 116 1.56 -5.78 -1.24
C MET A 116 2.73 -5.37 -0.33
N GLU A 117 3.95 -5.28 -0.87
CA GLU A 117 5.13 -4.85 -0.11
C GLU A 117 4.94 -3.42 0.45
N ALA A 118 4.44 -2.50 -0.37
CA ALA A 118 4.15 -1.14 0.06
C ALA A 118 3.05 -1.06 1.15
N ALA A 119 2.04 -1.92 1.07
CA ALA A 119 0.99 -2.00 2.08
C ALA A 119 1.51 -2.54 3.42
N PHE A 120 2.47 -3.47 3.40
CA PHE A 120 3.10 -3.95 4.63
C PHE A 120 3.95 -2.88 5.31
N GLU A 121 4.70 -2.07 4.54
CA GLU A 121 5.42 -0.92 5.09
C GLU A 121 4.47 0.09 5.73
N ALA A 122 3.37 0.40 5.05
CA ALA A 122 2.36 1.32 5.58
C ALA A 122 1.66 0.75 6.83
N LEU A 123 1.37 -0.57 6.85
CA LEU A 123 0.82 -1.24 8.02
C LEU A 123 1.75 -1.10 9.25
N GLN A 124 3.07 -1.31 9.06
CA GLN A 124 4.05 -1.15 10.13
C GLN A 124 4.12 0.29 10.65
N ASP A 125 4.16 1.27 9.73
CA ASP A 125 4.18 2.69 10.08
C ASP A 125 2.93 3.09 10.88
N ILE A 126 1.74 2.66 10.43
CA ILE A 126 0.45 2.96 11.08
C ILE A 126 0.29 2.20 12.39
N ALA A 127 0.80 0.97 12.47
CA ALA A 127 0.67 0.15 13.68
C ALA A 127 1.43 0.73 14.86
N GLY A 128 2.62 1.32 14.64
CA GLY A 128 3.39 1.97 15.71
C GLY A 128 3.66 1.04 16.90
N GLY A 129 3.88 -0.26 16.65
CA GLY A 129 4.09 -1.27 17.68
C GLY A 129 2.83 -1.99 18.16
N ARG A 130 1.64 -1.63 17.69
CA ARG A 130 0.38 -2.35 17.94
C ARG A 130 0.37 -3.72 17.24
N ARG A 131 -0.48 -4.63 17.68
CA ARG A 131 -0.66 -5.94 17.04
C ARG A 131 -1.19 -5.78 15.62
N MET A 132 -0.53 -6.47 14.67
CA MET A 132 -0.86 -6.42 13.25
C MET A 132 -1.56 -7.71 12.81
N ILE A 133 -2.66 -7.53 12.08
CA ILE A 133 -3.44 -8.57 11.42
C ILE A 133 -3.49 -8.26 9.92
N ALA A 134 -3.53 -9.27 9.06
CA ALA A 134 -3.75 -9.09 7.63
C ALA A 134 -4.80 -10.06 7.09
N VAL A 135 -5.67 -9.55 6.24
CA VAL A 135 -6.56 -10.31 5.37
C VAL A 135 -6.05 -10.10 3.94
N LEU A 136 -5.42 -11.13 3.39
CA LEU A 136 -4.76 -11.05 2.09
C LEU A 136 -5.42 -11.99 1.08
N GLY A 137 -5.94 -11.41 0.02
CA GLY A 137 -6.45 -12.15 -1.12
C GLY A 137 -5.37 -12.44 -2.16
N GLU A 138 -5.73 -13.31 -3.11
CA GLU A 138 -4.88 -13.56 -4.28
C GLU A 138 -4.59 -12.28 -5.06
N MET A 139 -3.40 -12.25 -5.66
CA MET A 139 -3.04 -11.26 -6.68
C MET A 139 -3.42 -11.81 -8.06
N ALA A 140 -4.06 -10.99 -8.87
CA ALA A 140 -4.46 -11.36 -10.23
C ALA A 140 -3.41 -10.96 -11.27
N GLU A 141 -3.57 -11.47 -12.49
CA GLU A 141 -2.81 -11.07 -13.69
C GLU A 141 -1.29 -11.31 -13.62
N LEU A 142 -0.84 -12.30 -12.85
CA LEU A 142 0.57 -12.64 -12.69
C LEU A 142 1.05 -13.75 -13.65
N GLY A 143 0.15 -14.31 -14.46
CA GLY A 143 0.49 -15.38 -15.41
C GLY A 143 1.13 -16.60 -14.72
N ASP A 144 2.09 -17.20 -15.39
CA ASP A 144 2.78 -18.43 -14.91
C ASP A 144 3.59 -18.22 -13.63
N GLU A 145 3.93 -16.98 -13.30
CA GLU A 145 4.70 -16.65 -12.09
C GLU A 145 3.83 -16.47 -10.84
N ALA A 146 2.49 -16.62 -10.95
CA ALA A 146 1.56 -16.36 -9.85
C ALA A 146 1.94 -17.10 -8.56
N GLY A 147 2.23 -18.40 -8.64
CA GLY A 147 2.63 -19.20 -7.49
C GLY A 147 3.91 -18.70 -6.82
N ALA A 148 4.93 -18.35 -7.62
CA ALA A 148 6.20 -17.84 -7.11
C ALA A 148 6.04 -16.48 -6.40
N TRP A 149 5.21 -15.59 -6.95
CA TRP A 149 4.92 -14.32 -6.31
C TRP A 149 4.15 -14.48 -4.99
N HIS A 150 3.15 -15.38 -4.93
CA HIS A 150 2.42 -15.63 -3.70
C HIS A 150 3.31 -16.24 -2.60
N ASP A 151 4.23 -17.17 -2.95
CA ASP A 151 5.24 -17.68 -2.02
C ASP A 151 6.13 -16.53 -1.49
N ARG A 152 6.63 -15.69 -2.39
CA ARG A 152 7.48 -14.55 -2.01
C ARG A 152 6.76 -13.58 -1.05
N ILE A 153 5.50 -13.26 -1.33
CA ILE A 153 4.70 -12.38 -0.47
C ILE A 153 4.42 -13.04 0.89
N GLY A 154 4.13 -14.34 0.93
CA GLY A 154 3.98 -15.08 2.17
C GLY A 154 5.24 -15.03 3.04
N ARG A 155 6.42 -15.22 2.44
CA ARG A 155 7.71 -15.04 3.14
C ARG A 155 7.94 -13.62 3.64
N LYS A 156 7.43 -12.62 2.93
CA LYS A 156 7.50 -11.22 3.37
C LYS A 156 6.60 -10.98 4.59
N VAL A 157 5.37 -11.53 4.61
CA VAL A 157 4.46 -11.49 5.77
C VAL A 157 5.17 -11.95 7.05
N ALA A 158 5.86 -13.08 6.98
CA ALA A 158 6.60 -13.64 8.13
C ALA A 158 7.69 -12.71 8.70
N LYS A 159 8.18 -11.77 7.88
CA LYS A 159 9.23 -10.78 8.27
C LYS A 159 8.65 -9.43 8.68
N THR A 160 7.37 -9.21 8.48
CA THR A 160 6.72 -7.92 8.73
C THR A 160 6.28 -7.75 10.19
N GLY A 161 6.14 -8.86 10.95
CA GLY A 161 5.60 -8.85 12.31
C GLY A 161 4.08 -9.00 12.36
N ILE A 162 3.46 -9.39 11.24
CA ILE A 162 2.04 -9.79 11.19
C ILE A 162 1.89 -11.10 11.97
N LEU A 163 1.07 -11.10 13.02
CA LEU A 163 0.87 -12.26 13.88
C LEU A 163 -0.34 -13.12 13.49
N ARG A 164 -1.28 -12.54 12.78
CA ARG A 164 -2.50 -13.21 12.32
C ARG A 164 -2.70 -12.91 10.84
N LEU A 165 -2.78 -13.95 10.05
CA LEU A 165 -2.99 -13.89 8.60
C LEU A 165 -4.25 -14.67 8.24
N ILE A 166 -5.17 -14.03 7.55
CA ILE A 166 -6.28 -14.69 6.86
C ILE A 166 -5.97 -14.62 5.37
N THR A 167 -5.80 -15.76 4.71
CA THR A 167 -5.66 -15.82 3.25
C THR A 167 -7.02 -16.08 2.61
N VAL A 168 -7.29 -15.39 1.48
CA VAL A 168 -8.61 -15.45 0.81
C VAL A 168 -8.45 -15.80 -0.66
N GLY A 169 -9.06 -16.90 -1.07
CA GLY A 169 -9.05 -17.40 -2.44
C GLY A 169 -8.78 -18.89 -2.54
N GLY A 170 -8.12 -19.30 -3.61
CA GLY A 170 -7.80 -20.70 -3.90
C GLY A 170 -6.32 -21.05 -3.65
N THR A 171 -5.75 -21.82 -4.59
CA THR A 171 -4.41 -22.41 -4.46
C THR A 171 -3.30 -21.39 -4.23
N HIS A 172 -3.39 -20.19 -4.84
CA HIS A 172 -2.35 -19.15 -4.66
C HIS A 172 -2.45 -18.50 -3.29
N ALA A 173 -3.65 -18.29 -2.76
CA ALA A 173 -3.85 -17.84 -1.38
C ALA A 173 -3.30 -18.86 -0.37
N ASP A 174 -3.50 -20.16 -0.64
CA ASP A 174 -2.91 -21.25 0.14
C ASP A 174 -1.38 -21.20 0.12
N THR A 175 -0.77 -21.04 -1.06
CA THR A 175 0.69 -20.90 -1.24
C THR A 175 1.23 -19.76 -0.40
N LEU A 176 0.57 -18.59 -0.39
CA LEU A 176 0.94 -17.44 0.42
C LEU A 176 0.92 -17.79 1.93
N GLY A 177 -0.16 -18.38 2.39
CA GLY A 177 -0.30 -18.79 3.80
C GLY A 177 0.71 -19.83 4.25
N ASP A 178 0.97 -20.84 3.41
CA ASP A 178 1.96 -21.89 3.68
C ASP A 178 3.39 -21.33 3.74
N ALA A 179 3.75 -20.42 2.82
CA ALA A 179 5.05 -19.77 2.81
C ALA A 179 5.27 -18.89 4.06
N ALA A 180 4.23 -18.19 4.53
CA ALA A 180 4.29 -17.40 5.76
C ALA A 180 4.55 -18.30 6.97
N ARG A 181 3.76 -19.38 7.13
CA ARG A 181 3.88 -20.35 8.24
C ARG A 181 5.19 -21.12 8.21
N ALA A 182 5.67 -21.49 7.03
CA ALA A 182 6.94 -22.20 6.90
C ALA A 182 8.15 -21.38 7.34
N LEU A 183 8.10 -20.05 7.21
CA LEU A 183 9.18 -19.17 7.60
C LEU A 183 9.09 -18.69 9.05
N SER A 184 7.88 -18.58 9.63
CA SER A 184 7.68 -18.17 11.02
C SER A 184 6.50 -18.90 11.66
N SER A 185 6.78 -19.63 12.75
CA SER A 185 5.75 -20.28 13.58
C SER A 185 4.90 -19.29 14.38
N GLU A 186 5.31 -18.02 14.48
CA GLU A 186 4.55 -16.97 15.17
C GLU A 186 3.34 -16.49 14.36
N VAL A 187 3.36 -16.69 13.03
CA VAL A 187 2.26 -16.33 12.14
C VAL A 187 1.19 -17.41 12.18
N ALA A 188 0.07 -17.15 12.87
CA ALA A 188 -1.09 -18.03 12.78
C ALA A 188 -1.88 -17.71 11.52
N VAL A 189 -2.07 -18.72 10.68
CA VAL A 189 -2.74 -18.61 9.37
C VAL A 189 -4.11 -19.28 9.42
N ALA A 190 -5.15 -18.53 9.08
CA ALA A 190 -6.49 -19.02 8.76
C ALA A 190 -6.73 -18.88 7.24
N ARG A 191 -7.62 -19.68 6.69
CA ARG A 191 -7.97 -19.70 5.27
C ARG A 191 -9.44 -19.45 5.09
N ALA A 192 -9.78 -18.62 4.13
CA ALA A 192 -11.15 -18.33 3.73
C ALA A 192 -11.30 -18.51 2.22
N SER A 193 -12.41 -19.08 1.79
CA SER A 193 -12.73 -19.27 0.38
C SER A 193 -13.31 -18.01 -0.29
N ASN A 194 -13.82 -17.08 0.51
CA ASN A 194 -14.47 -15.84 0.05
C ASN A 194 -14.44 -14.74 1.13
N ALA A 195 -14.85 -13.52 0.73
CA ALA A 195 -14.83 -12.36 1.61
C ALA A 195 -15.74 -12.48 2.84
N ARG A 196 -16.87 -13.17 2.74
CA ARG A 196 -17.80 -13.35 3.87
C ARG A 196 -17.21 -14.25 4.95
N GLU A 197 -16.61 -15.36 4.55
CA GLU A 197 -15.89 -16.24 5.47
C GLU A 197 -14.69 -15.53 6.10
N ALA A 198 -13.96 -14.73 5.31
CA ALA A 198 -12.86 -13.93 5.80
C ALA A 198 -13.31 -12.88 6.83
N LEU A 199 -14.48 -12.26 6.64
CA LEU A 199 -15.06 -11.34 7.63
C LEU A 199 -15.35 -12.07 8.93
N SER A 200 -16.04 -13.21 8.91
CA SER A 200 -16.33 -13.96 10.13
C SER A 200 -15.07 -14.35 10.89
N LEU A 201 -14.02 -14.82 10.18
CA LEU A 201 -12.74 -15.14 10.81
C LEU A 201 -12.04 -13.87 11.37
N ALA A 202 -12.17 -12.73 10.71
CA ALA A 202 -11.58 -11.49 11.17
C ALA A 202 -12.28 -10.96 12.43
N GLU A 203 -13.63 -11.03 12.49
CA GLU A 203 -14.42 -10.67 13.67
C GLU A 203 -14.02 -11.49 14.91
N ASP A 204 -13.77 -12.79 14.74
CA ASP A 204 -13.32 -13.66 15.83
C ASP A 204 -11.87 -13.38 16.29
N LEU A 205 -11.05 -12.79 15.42
CA LEU A 205 -9.62 -12.59 15.67
C LEU A 205 -9.27 -11.19 16.16
N VAL A 206 -10.00 -10.16 15.73
CA VAL A 206 -9.68 -8.76 16.06
C VAL A 206 -9.94 -8.46 17.52
N ARG A 207 -9.12 -7.57 18.06
CA ARG A 207 -9.23 -7.07 19.44
C ARG A 207 -9.06 -5.55 19.44
N GLU A 208 -9.49 -4.95 20.52
CA GLU A 208 -9.23 -3.54 20.76
C GLU A 208 -7.72 -3.24 20.69
N GLY A 209 -7.35 -2.17 20.01
CA GLY A 209 -5.96 -1.78 19.80
C GLY A 209 -5.27 -2.40 18.58
N ASP A 210 -5.90 -3.32 17.86
CA ASP A 210 -5.31 -3.92 16.65
C ASP A 210 -5.26 -2.98 15.47
N VAL A 211 -4.36 -3.31 14.54
CA VAL A 211 -4.34 -2.75 13.19
C VAL A 211 -4.48 -3.87 12.18
N ILE A 212 -5.52 -3.81 11.37
CA ILE A 212 -5.81 -4.83 10.36
C ILE A 212 -5.72 -4.25 8.94
N LEU A 213 -4.94 -4.91 8.09
CA LEU A 213 -4.84 -4.63 6.66
C LEU A 213 -5.74 -5.59 5.88
N VAL A 214 -6.58 -5.06 5.00
CA VAL A 214 -7.40 -5.84 4.07
C VAL A 214 -6.97 -5.52 2.65
N LYS A 215 -6.40 -6.52 1.92
CA LYS A 215 -5.87 -6.32 0.57
C LYS A 215 -5.99 -7.57 -0.30
N GLY A 216 -6.36 -7.40 -1.56
CA GLY A 216 -6.47 -8.48 -2.55
C GLY A 216 -6.90 -7.97 -3.92
N ALA A 217 -7.01 -8.86 -4.89
CA ALA A 217 -7.59 -8.53 -6.19
C ALA A 217 -9.06 -8.10 -6.03
N SER A 218 -9.50 -7.12 -6.82
CA SER A 218 -10.86 -6.54 -6.73
C SER A 218 -11.97 -7.58 -6.91
N ALA A 219 -11.72 -8.61 -7.71
CA ALA A 219 -12.67 -9.70 -7.95
C ALA A 219 -13.04 -10.50 -6.68
N LEU A 220 -12.24 -10.40 -5.61
CA LEU A 220 -12.51 -11.08 -4.34
C LEU A 220 -13.50 -10.32 -3.45
N GLY A 221 -13.80 -9.05 -3.75
CA GLY A 221 -14.77 -8.25 -3.00
C GLY A 221 -14.39 -8.03 -1.54
N LEU A 222 -13.08 -7.91 -1.23
CA LEU A 222 -12.61 -7.83 0.15
C LEU A 222 -13.00 -6.54 0.87
N GLU A 223 -13.53 -5.54 0.18
CA GLU A 223 -14.12 -4.35 0.81
C GLU A 223 -15.22 -4.69 1.82
N VAL A 224 -15.90 -5.82 1.64
CA VAL A 224 -16.91 -6.35 2.58
C VAL A 224 -16.27 -6.61 3.96
N VAL A 225 -15.03 -7.11 4.00
CA VAL A 225 -14.31 -7.36 5.26
C VAL A 225 -14.01 -6.04 5.97
N ALA A 226 -13.46 -5.08 5.23
CA ALA A 226 -13.12 -3.78 5.81
C ALA A 226 -14.37 -3.03 6.32
N GLN A 227 -15.48 -3.06 5.56
CA GLN A 227 -16.74 -2.43 5.95
C GLN A 227 -17.41 -3.14 7.14
N GLY A 228 -17.40 -4.48 7.15
CA GLY A 228 -17.98 -5.27 8.23
C GLY A 228 -17.31 -5.01 9.58
N LEU A 229 -16.00 -4.88 9.61
CA LEU A 229 -15.24 -4.58 10.84
C LEU A 229 -15.46 -3.15 11.39
N LEU A 230 -16.12 -2.28 10.63
CA LEU A 230 -16.42 -0.90 11.02
C LEU A 230 -17.87 -0.71 11.50
N ASN A 231 -18.72 -1.75 11.41
CA ASN A 231 -20.11 -1.71 11.86
C ASN A 231 -20.26 -2.34 13.26
#